data_b58c3e838c9a80271c25a0fe68ee9384
#
_entry.id   b58c3e838c9a80271c25a0fe68ee9384
#
_cell.length_a   1.000
_cell.length_b   1.000
_cell.length_c   1.000
_cell.angle_alpha   90.00
_cell.angle_beta   90.00
_cell.angle_gamma   90.00
#
_symmetry.space_group_name_H-M   'P 1'
#
loop_
_entity.id
_entity.type
_entity.pdbx_description
1 polymer ?
#
loop_
_entity_poly.entity_id
_entity_poly.type
_entity_poly.pdbx_seq_one_letter_code
_entity_poly.pdbx_strand_id
1 'polypeptide(L)'
;MSENILALANPMLNMVFGIAFLILWRREPCASWIAIISVSYFASAAGFFIFHLTPDPNGIPAVVAMHLFYSLGTIAMVWGIGTRYGQPIPHRLYAFIAGLGLVMMVGASFGADYNARLYAANASYGLILALGTQAIARKAGSELLDKAILFLLAMGAFQFFVRPLVAIMVQGEMTAVEYRETPFYAVMVVWLALAAVLMALILLGAALTDQTKAVRDDAERDTLTGLKVRGPFETQAIAMLQRAREEDVPISVIVADIDHFKRVNDIWGHQVGDSAIAGFGDLLRSAIRSTDIAGRVGGEEFCLFVWDCPAGPTRKLAERIRTRFEH
;
A
#
# COMPACT_ATOMS: atom_id res chain seq x y z
N MET A 1 -17.44 0.50 36.77
CA MET A 1 -16.87 -0.67 36.05
C MET A 1 -17.11 -0.62 34.54
N SER A 2 -18.25 -0.14 34.08
CA SER A 2 -18.56 0.01 32.64
C SER A 2 -17.75 1.10 31.91
N GLU A 3 -17.43 2.21 32.57
CA GLU A 3 -16.69 3.33 31.99
C GLU A 3 -15.25 3.00 31.68
N ASN A 4 -14.58 2.19 32.53
CA ASN A 4 -13.19 1.78 32.30
C ASN A 4 -13.05 0.79 31.12
N ILE A 5 -14.07 0.01 30.80
CA ILE A 5 -14.03 -0.94 29.68
C ILE A 5 -14.08 -0.20 28.34
N LEU A 6 -14.93 0.81 28.21
CA LEU A 6 -15.02 1.61 26.99
C LEU A 6 -13.72 2.42 26.73
N ALA A 7 -13.12 2.92 27.81
CA ALA A 7 -11.86 3.67 27.75
C ALA A 7 -10.69 2.83 27.20
N LEU A 8 -10.65 1.54 27.52
CA LEU A 8 -9.59 0.63 27.08
C LEU A 8 -9.86 0.00 25.70
N ALA A 9 -11.06 0.17 25.13
CA ALA A 9 -11.41 -0.44 23.84
C ALA A 9 -10.48 0.03 22.72
N ASN A 10 -10.26 1.34 22.57
CA ASN A 10 -9.41 1.89 21.52
C ASN A 10 -7.95 1.46 21.62
N PRO A 11 -7.25 1.57 22.78
CA PRO A 11 -5.87 1.12 22.89
C PRO A 11 -5.74 -0.39 22.64
N MET A 12 -6.67 -1.21 23.12
CA MET A 12 -6.62 -2.65 22.89
C MET A 12 -6.86 -3.01 21.42
N LEU A 13 -7.83 -2.39 20.75
CA LEU A 13 -8.06 -2.59 19.31
C LEU A 13 -6.83 -2.20 18.49
N ASN A 14 -6.24 -1.05 18.79
CA ASN A 14 -5.01 -0.62 18.10
C ASN A 14 -3.85 -1.58 18.36
N MET A 15 -3.69 -2.11 19.58
CA MET A 15 -2.68 -3.16 19.89
C MET A 15 -2.91 -4.41 19.04
N VAL A 16 -4.14 -4.92 18.99
CA VAL A 16 -4.48 -6.12 18.21
C VAL A 16 -4.15 -5.92 16.72
N PHE A 17 -4.55 -4.79 16.13
CA PHE A 17 -4.23 -4.51 14.74
C PHE A 17 -2.74 -4.26 14.52
N GLY A 18 -2.05 -3.59 15.46
CA GLY A 18 -0.60 -3.44 15.40
C GLY A 18 0.11 -4.79 15.34
N ILE A 19 -0.30 -5.75 16.20
CA ILE A 19 0.22 -7.12 16.20
C ILE A 19 -0.14 -7.85 14.88
N ALA A 20 -1.38 -7.73 14.40
CA ALA A 20 -1.80 -8.37 13.16
C ALA A 20 -0.96 -7.90 11.97
N PHE A 21 -0.74 -6.60 11.81
CA PHE A 21 0.11 -6.05 10.75
C PHE A 21 1.58 -6.43 10.94
N LEU A 22 2.08 -6.53 12.17
CA LEU A 22 3.45 -6.98 12.44
C LEU A 22 3.66 -8.43 12.03
N ILE A 23 2.69 -9.31 12.34
CA ILE A 23 2.73 -10.73 11.95
C ILE A 23 2.66 -10.84 10.41
N LEU A 24 1.78 -10.06 9.76
CA LEU A 24 1.66 -10.05 8.32
C LEU A 24 2.96 -9.59 7.65
N TRP A 25 3.56 -8.51 8.12
CA TRP A 25 4.85 -8.05 7.62
C TRP A 25 5.98 -9.07 7.78
N ARG A 26 6.03 -9.82 8.90
CA ARG A 26 7.03 -10.87 9.08
C ARG A 26 6.93 -12.00 8.06
N ARG A 27 5.74 -12.22 7.50
CA ARG A 27 5.54 -13.18 6.40
C ARG A 27 5.94 -12.60 5.04
N GLU A 28 5.84 -11.28 4.89
CA GLU A 28 6.09 -10.54 3.65
C GLU A 28 7.03 -9.34 3.89
N PRO A 29 8.32 -9.57 4.19
CA PRO A 29 9.25 -8.48 4.57
C PRO A 29 9.45 -7.44 3.48
N CYS A 30 9.23 -7.78 2.20
CA CYS A 30 9.36 -6.86 1.07
C CYS A 30 8.28 -5.77 1.08
N ALA A 31 7.14 -6.01 1.71
CA ALA A 31 6.04 -5.05 1.83
C ALA A 31 6.24 -4.12 3.04
N SER A 32 7.25 -3.25 2.99
CA SER A 32 7.62 -2.34 4.09
C SER A 32 6.48 -1.45 4.59
N TRP A 33 5.52 -1.11 3.73
CA TRP A 33 4.35 -0.33 4.10
C TRP A 33 3.52 -0.98 5.21
N ILE A 34 3.46 -2.32 5.27
CA ILE A 34 2.75 -3.08 6.32
C ILE A 34 3.40 -2.88 7.69
N ALA A 35 4.74 -2.89 7.75
CA ALA A 35 5.46 -2.59 8.99
C ALA A 35 5.18 -1.16 9.49
N ILE A 36 5.16 -0.20 8.57
CA ILE A 36 4.89 1.21 8.91
C ILE A 36 3.45 1.36 9.44
N ILE A 37 2.48 0.66 8.86
CA ILE A 37 1.09 0.63 9.38
C ILE A 37 1.05 0.00 10.79
N SER A 38 1.80 -1.07 11.05
CA SER A 38 1.93 -1.64 12.39
C SER A 38 2.41 -0.61 13.42
N VAL A 39 3.44 0.19 13.07
CA VAL A 39 3.94 1.29 13.91
C VAL A 39 2.85 2.33 14.17
N SER A 40 2.03 2.67 13.17
CA SER A 40 0.92 3.61 13.32
C SER A 40 -0.07 3.15 14.41
N TYR A 41 -0.47 1.89 14.36
CA TYR A 41 -1.40 1.33 15.33
C TYR A 41 -0.79 1.24 16.74
N PHE A 42 0.47 0.80 16.89
CA PHE A 42 1.15 0.78 18.19
C PHE A 42 1.34 2.17 18.79
N ALA A 43 1.71 3.15 17.98
CA ALA A 43 1.85 4.54 18.43
C ALA A 43 0.50 5.10 18.89
N SER A 44 -0.57 4.85 18.14
CA SER A 44 -1.93 5.25 18.53
C SER A 44 -2.37 4.58 19.83
N ALA A 45 -2.09 3.27 20.00
CA ALA A 45 -2.36 2.55 21.25
C ALA A 45 -1.61 3.18 22.44
N ALA A 46 -0.33 3.49 22.29
CA ALA A 46 0.49 4.13 23.33
C ALA A 46 -0.09 5.50 23.73
N GLY A 47 -0.49 6.33 22.75
CA GLY A 47 -1.14 7.61 23.01
C GLY A 47 -2.44 7.46 23.82
N PHE A 48 -3.29 6.48 23.47
CA PHE A 48 -4.52 6.18 24.21
C PHE A 48 -4.24 5.65 25.61
N PHE A 49 -3.25 4.75 25.80
CA PHE A 49 -2.86 4.28 27.12
C PHE A 49 -2.38 5.41 28.02
N ILE A 50 -1.54 6.30 27.52
CA ILE A 50 -1.09 7.47 28.28
C ILE A 50 -2.30 8.33 28.66
N PHE A 51 -3.20 8.62 27.73
CA PHE A 51 -4.38 9.44 28.00
C PHE A 51 -5.25 8.85 29.11
N HIS A 52 -5.46 7.54 29.16
CA HIS A 52 -6.37 6.90 30.09
C HIS A 52 -5.73 6.47 31.41
N LEU A 53 -4.46 6.07 31.41
CA LEU A 53 -3.80 5.49 32.58
C LEU A 53 -2.97 6.50 33.38
N THR A 54 -2.67 7.68 32.79
CA THR A 54 -1.91 8.70 33.53
C THR A 54 -2.82 9.39 34.55
N PRO A 55 -2.39 9.48 35.81
CA PRO A 55 -3.18 10.14 36.89
C PRO A 55 -3.45 11.62 36.59
N ASP A 56 -2.45 12.33 36.04
CA ASP A 56 -2.57 13.70 35.58
C ASP A 56 -2.38 13.82 34.04
N PRO A 57 -3.45 13.69 33.26
CA PRO A 57 -3.38 13.83 31.81
C PRO A 57 -3.19 15.29 31.35
N ASN A 58 -3.31 16.26 32.23
CA ASN A 58 -3.08 17.68 31.97
C ASN A 58 -1.63 18.08 32.21
N GLY A 59 -0.85 17.29 32.91
CA GLY A 59 0.56 17.53 33.15
C GLY A 59 1.36 17.62 31.84
N ILE A 60 2.28 18.57 31.76
CA ILE A 60 3.11 18.79 30.57
C ILE A 60 3.77 17.50 30.05
N PRO A 61 4.35 16.61 30.87
CA PRO A 61 4.94 15.37 30.40
C PRO A 61 3.93 14.46 29.69
N ALA A 62 2.70 14.33 30.24
CA ALA A 62 1.66 13.52 29.62
C ALA A 62 1.18 14.13 28.29
N VAL A 63 0.97 15.44 28.26
CA VAL A 63 0.57 16.19 27.06
C VAL A 63 1.62 16.01 25.94
N VAL A 64 2.90 16.15 26.25
CA VAL A 64 4.01 15.95 25.30
C VAL A 64 4.03 14.52 24.78
N ALA A 65 3.99 13.53 25.69
CA ALA A 65 4.04 12.12 25.30
C ALA A 65 2.84 11.72 24.42
N MET A 66 1.62 12.11 24.80
CA MET A 66 0.41 11.86 23.99
C MET A 66 0.54 12.46 22.59
N HIS A 67 0.95 13.74 22.50
CA HIS A 67 1.08 14.41 21.20
C HIS A 67 2.12 13.74 20.32
N LEU A 68 3.26 13.36 20.87
CA LEU A 68 4.31 12.64 20.12
C LEU A 68 3.81 11.31 19.58
N PHE A 69 3.13 10.50 20.39
CA PHE A 69 2.62 9.21 19.95
C PHE A 69 1.49 9.33 18.94
N TYR A 70 0.53 10.24 19.15
CA TYR A 70 -0.54 10.45 18.16
C TYR A 70 -0.01 11.04 16.85
N SER A 71 0.96 11.97 16.90
CA SER A 71 1.62 12.49 15.71
C SER A 71 2.38 11.39 14.95
N LEU A 72 3.15 10.55 15.68
CA LEU A 72 3.83 9.40 15.10
C LEU A 72 2.83 8.46 14.43
N GLY A 73 1.73 8.13 15.13
CA GLY A 73 0.67 7.27 14.58
C GLY A 73 0.07 7.84 13.30
N THR A 74 -0.27 9.12 13.30
CA THR A 74 -0.86 9.80 12.13
C THR A 74 0.12 9.87 10.96
N ILE A 75 1.38 10.25 11.21
CA ILE A 75 2.43 10.31 10.19
C ILE A 75 2.70 8.91 9.62
N ALA A 76 2.83 7.89 10.49
CA ALA A 76 3.09 6.52 10.07
C ALA A 76 1.91 5.96 9.23
N MET A 77 0.66 6.28 9.54
CA MET A 77 -0.49 5.90 8.73
C MET A 77 -0.39 6.44 7.31
N VAL A 78 -0.18 7.75 7.17
CA VAL A 78 -0.01 8.39 5.86
C VAL A 78 1.23 7.87 5.14
N TRP A 79 2.33 7.66 5.86
CA TRP A 79 3.57 7.12 5.29
C TRP A 79 3.39 5.69 4.79
N GLY A 80 2.82 4.81 5.58
CA GLY A 80 2.58 3.42 5.18
C GLY A 80 1.70 3.36 3.92
N ILE A 81 0.57 4.06 3.91
CA ILE A 81 -0.32 4.10 2.76
C ILE A 81 0.39 4.74 1.55
N GLY A 82 1.11 5.85 1.74
CA GLY A 82 1.89 6.49 0.68
C GLY A 82 2.93 5.54 0.07
N THR A 83 3.63 4.78 0.91
CA THR A 83 4.62 3.78 0.45
C THR A 83 3.97 2.70 -0.42
N ARG A 84 2.77 2.22 -0.08
CA ARG A 84 2.02 1.26 -0.90
C ARG A 84 1.75 1.79 -2.31
N TYR A 85 1.48 3.09 -2.46
CA TYR A 85 1.25 3.73 -3.77
C TYR A 85 2.53 4.27 -4.44
N GLY A 86 3.71 4.02 -3.87
CA GLY A 86 4.97 4.58 -4.37
C GLY A 86 5.02 6.11 -4.28
N GLN A 87 4.25 6.72 -3.37
CA GLN A 87 4.20 8.16 -3.17
C GLN A 87 5.14 8.57 -2.03
N PRO A 88 6.21 9.33 -2.31
CA PRO A 88 7.07 9.86 -1.26
C PRO A 88 6.30 10.88 -0.41
N ILE A 89 6.45 10.80 0.91
CA ILE A 89 5.86 11.78 1.82
C ILE A 89 6.89 12.83 2.26
N PRO A 90 6.49 14.08 2.45
CA PRO A 90 7.37 15.14 2.91
C PRO A 90 7.57 15.07 4.43
N HIS A 91 8.41 14.13 4.92
CA HIS A 91 8.66 13.90 6.35
C HIS A 91 9.00 15.18 7.14
N ARG A 92 9.81 16.07 6.55
CA ARG A 92 10.19 17.34 7.19
C ARG A 92 8.98 18.25 7.42
N LEU A 93 8.06 18.32 6.47
CA LEU A 93 6.83 19.11 6.60
C LEU A 93 5.93 18.54 7.70
N TYR A 94 5.76 17.22 7.75
CA TYR A 94 4.92 16.57 8.76
C TYR A 94 5.54 16.70 10.16
N ALA A 95 6.85 16.54 10.28
CA ALA A 95 7.56 16.78 11.53
C ALA A 95 7.44 18.25 11.99
N PHE A 96 7.49 19.20 11.05
CA PHE A 96 7.28 20.62 11.34
C PHE A 96 5.86 20.90 11.84
N ILE A 97 4.83 20.34 11.17
CA ILE A 97 3.43 20.50 11.59
C ILE A 97 3.22 19.92 13.00
N ALA A 98 3.74 18.70 13.26
CA ALA A 98 3.67 18.07 14.56
C ALA A 98 4.41 18.88 15.63
N GLY A 99 5.60 19.39 15.31
CA GLY A 99 6.40 20.24 16.21
C GLY A 99 5.71 21.55 16.54
N LEU A 100 5.10 22.21 15.55
CA LEU A 100 4.32 23.43 15.77
C LEU A 100 3.10 23.15 16.67
N GLY A 101 2.37 22.06 16.43
CA GLY A 101 1.26 21.61 17.27
C GLY A 101 1.72 21.37 18.72
N LEU A 102 2.87 20.72 18.91
CA LEU A 102 3.45 20.50 20.24
C LEU A 102 3.75 21.83 20.95
N VAL A 103 4.40 22.77 20.29
CA VAL A 103 4.71 24.10 20.87
C VAL A 103 3.43 24.82 21.28
N MET A 104 2.41 24.80 20.44
CA MET A 104 1.11 25.42 20.74
C MET A 104 0.41 24.74 21.92
N MET A 105 0.42 23.40 21.99
CA MET A 105 -0.16 22.66 23.11
C MET A 105 0.55 22.92 24.44
N VAL A 106 1.88 22.92 24.44
CA VAL A 106 2.68 23.23 25.64
C VAL A 106 2.46 24.69 26.06
N GLY A 107 2.43 25.63 25.12
CA GLY A 107 2.11 27.03 25.39
C GLY A 107 0.73 27.22 26.04
N ALA A 108 -0.30 26.58 25.49
CA ALA A 108 -1.66 26.59 26.05
C ALA A 108 -1.75 25.90 27.45
N SER A 109 -0.82 24.98 27.75
CA SER A 109 -0.78 24.33 29.07
C SER A 109 -0.37 25.28 30.17
N PHE A 110 0.43 26.30 29.92
CA PHE A 110 0.76 27.34 30.91
C PHE A 110 -0.41 28.26 31.24
N GLY A 111 -1.35 28.45 30.32
CA GLY A 111 -2.60 29.20 30.54
C GLY A 111 -3.73 28.34 31.09
N ALA A 112 -3.50 27.03 31.34
CA ALA A 112 -4.54 26.03 31.68
C ALA A 112 -5.71 25.96 30.69
N ASP A 113 -5.51 26.41 29.46
CA ASP A 113 -6.54 26.42 28.41
C ASP A 113 -6.60 25.07 27.70
N TYR A 114 -7.54 24.21 28.13
CA TYR A 114 -7.77 22.91 27.53
C TYR A 114 -8.30 23.02 26.10
N ASN A 115 -9.14 24.00 25.83
CA ASN A 115 -9.72 24.17 24.49
C ASN A 115 -8.64 24.55 23.46
N ALA A 116 -7.73 25.45 23.80
CA ALA A 116 -6.59 25.79 22.92
C ALA A 116 -5.69 24.57 22.66
N ARG A 117 -5.45 23.72 23.66
CA ARG A 117 -4.71 22.44 23.49
C ARG A 117 -5.45 21.50 22.54
N LEU A 118 -6.77 21.36 22.73
CA LEU A 118 -7.61 20.50 21.90
C LEU A 118 -7.57 20.95 20.42
N TYR A 119 -7.65 22.27 20.16
CA TYR A 119 -7.52 22.82 18.81
C TYR A 119 -6.15 22.55 18.21
N ALA A 120 -5.07 22.85 18.93
CA ALA A 120 -3.71 22.71 18.43
C ALA A 120 -3.40 21.24 18.03
N ALA A 121 -3.78 20.28 18.89
CA ALA A 121 -3.60 18.87 18.63
C ALA A 121 -4.37 18.41 17.39
N ASN A 122 -5.69 18.68 17.38
CA ASN A 122 -6.55 18.22 16.30
C ASN A 122 -6.21 18.91 14.96
N ALA A 123 -5.85 20.20 14.96
CA ALA A 123 -5.39 20.89 13.75
C ALA A 123 -4.14 20.24 13.16
N SER A 124 -3.17 19.84 14.01
CA SER A 124 -1.95 19.17 13.56
C SER A 124 -2.25 17.83 12.89
N TYR A 125 -3.04 16.97 13.54
CA TYR A 125 -3.39 15.65 13.01
C TYR A 125 -4.25 15.77 11.75
N GLY A 126 -5.24 16.67 11.76
CA GLY A 126 -6.11 16.93 10.61
C GLY A 126 -5.32 17.43 9.40
N LEU A 127 -4.36 18.33 9.60
CA LEU A 127 -3.53 18.85 8.52
C LEU A 127 -2.60 17.80 7.93
N ILE A 128 -1.96 16.96 8.77
CA ILE A 128 -1.14 15.84 8.30
C ILE A 128 -1.97 14.87 7.46
N LEU A 129 -3.17 14.48 7.93
CA LEU A 129 -4.06 13.58 7.19
C LEU A 129 -4.55 14.22 5.88
N ALA A 130 -4.96 15.49 5.89
CA ALA A 130 -5.46 16.17 4.70
C ALA A 130 -4.40 16.28 3.60
N LEU A 131 -3.18 16.72 3.96
CA LEU A 131 -2.05 16.80 3.03
C LEU A 131 -1.63 15.42 2.54
N GLY A 132 -1.64 14.41 3.43
CA GLY A 132 -1.35 13.03 3.07
C GLY A 132 -2.37 12.46 2.11
N THR A 133 -3.65 12.65 2.38
CA THR A 133 -4.75 12.22 1.50
C THR A 133 -4.62 12.85 0.12
N GLN A 134 -4.35 14.17 0.05
CA GLN A 134 -4.15 14.86 -1.21
C GLN A 134 -2.95 14.30 -2.01
N ALA A 135 -1.83 14.01 -1.32
CA ALA A 135 -0.65 13.45 -1.96
C ALA A 135 -0.92 12.04 -2.50
N ILE A 136 -1.57 11.17 -1.71
CA ILE A 136 -1.90 9.80 -2.08
C ILE A 136 -2.90 9.76 -3.22
N ALA A 137 -3.92 10.64 -3.22
CA ALA A 137 -4.95 10.69 -4.25
C ALA A 137 -4.41 10.91 -5.68
N ARG A 138 -3.20 11.49 -5.81
CA ARG A 138 -2.55 11.68 -7.12
C ARG A 138 -2.00 10.39 -7.73
N LYS A 139 -1.82 9.36 -6.92
CA LYS A 139 -1.21 8.07 -7.31
C LYS A 139 -2.13 6.88 -7.09
N ALA A 140 -3.15 7.03 -6.24
CA ALA A 140 -4.13 5.99 -5.96
C ALA A 140 -4.89 5.59 -7.24
N GLY A 141 -5.16 4.31 -7.38
CA GLY A 141 -5.93 3.76 -8.49
C GLY A 141 -7.42 4.09 -8.41
N SER A 142 -8.17 3.53 -9.34
CA SER A 142 -9.64 3.70 -9.40
C SER A 142 -10.40 2.54 -8.75
N GLU A 143 -9.72 1.56 -8.18
CA GLU A 143 -10.31 0.40 -7.52
C GLU A 143 -11.12 0.81 -6.28
N LEU A 144 -12.10 0.02 -5.92
CA LEU A 144 -12.99 0.29 -4.78
C LEU A 144 -12.20 0.43 -3.46
N LEU A 145 -11.18 -0.42 -3.27
CA LEU A 145 -10.31 -0.37 -2.08
C LEU A 145 -9.54 0.95 -1.98
N ASP A 146 -9.01 1.44 -3.09
CA ASP A 146 -8.28 2.71 -3.13
C ASP A 146 -9.19 3.89 -2.77
N LYS A 147 -10.41 3.90 -3.33
CA LYS A 147 -11.43 4.90 -3.00
C LYS A 147 -11.83 4.85 -1.52
N ALA A 148 -11.97 3.64 -0.96
CA ALA A 148 -12.33 3.46 0.45
C ALA A 148 -11.21 3.96 1.38
N ILE A 149 -9.94 3.69 1.08
CA ILE A 149 -8.78 4.21 1.83
C ILE A 149 -8.79 5.74 1.80
N LEU A 150 -8.92 6.35 0.62
CA LEU A 150 -8.94 7.81 0.47
C LEU A 150 -10.13 8.43 1.20
N PHE A 151 -11.31 7.81 1.13
CA PHE A 151 -12.49 8.26 1.84
C PHE A 151 -12.29 8.26 3.36
N LEU A 152 -11.76 7.17 3.92
CA LEU A 152 -11.51 7.09 5.36
C LEU A 152 -10.43 8.07 5.83
N LEU A 153 -9.37 8.27 5.06
CA LEU A 153 -8.35 9.29 5.38
C LEU A 153 -8.94 10.70 5.34
N ALA A 154 -9.73 11.03 4.32
CA ALA A 154 -10.39 12.34 4.20
C ALA A 154 -11.40 12.56 5.33
N MET A 155 -12.17 11.53 5.68
CA MET A 155 -13.13 11.59 6.79
C MET A 155 -12.42 11.73 8.13
N GLY A 156 -11.27 11.05 8.33
CA GLY A 156 -10.41 11.24 9.49
C GLY A 156 -9.87 12.66 9.59
N ALA A 157 -9.40 13.24 8.49
CA ALA A 157 -8.97 14.64 8.45
C ALA A 157 -10.11 15.59 8.80
N PHE A 158 -11.27 15.42 8.18
CA PHE A 158 -12.46 16.23 8.43
C PHE A 158 -12.89 16.17 9.91
N GLN A 159 -12.94 14.98 10.48
CA GLN A 159 -13.30 14.77 11.87
C GLN A 159 -12.35 15.51 12.84
N PHE A 160 -11.04 15.55 12.57
CA PHE A 160 -10.10 16.29 13.40
C PHE A 160 -10.33 17.80 13.38
N PHE A 161 -10.84 18.37 12.30
CA PHE A 161 -11.22 19.80 12.26
C PHE A 161 -12.57 20.07 12.92
N VAL A 162 -13.55 19.18 12.75
CA VAL A 162 -14.92 19.38 13.26
C VAL A 162 -15.02 19.06 14.76
N ARG A 163 -14.32 18.04 15.23
CA ARG A 163 -14.39 17.57 16.62
C ARG A 163 -14.19 18.67 17.68
N PRO A 164 -13.12 19.50 17.64
CA PRO A 164 -12.92 20.53 18.64
C PRO A 164 -14.00 21.62 18.60
N LEU A 165 -14.51 21.95 17.40
CA LEU A 165 -15.59 22.90 17.23
C LEU A 165 -16.87 22.42 17.94
N VAL A 166 -17.27 21.17 17.66
CA VAL A 166 -18.47 20.58 18.27
C VAL A 166 -18.29 20.42 19.79
N ALA A 167 -17.11 19.97 20.24
CA ALA A 167 -16.84 19.83 21.67
C ALA A 167 -17.06 21.15 22.43
N ILE A 168 -16.51 22.24 21.91
CA ILE A 168 -16.63 23.57 22.53
C ILE A 168 -18.05 24.14 22.44
N MET A 169 -18.72 23.97 21.30
CA MET A 169 -20.10 24.44 21.13
C MET A 169 -21.10 23.73 22.07
N VAL A 170 -20.88 22.42 22.32
CA VAL A 170 -21.80 21.62 23.12
C VAL A 170 -21.50 21.72 24.62
N GLN A 171 -20.24 21.89 24.99
CA GLN A 171 -19.80 21.67 26.38
C GLN A 171 -19.13 22.90 27.02
N GLY A 172 -18.70 23.89 26.22
CA GLY A 172 -18.04 25.10 26.73
C GLY A 172 -16.60 24.85 27.21
N GLU A 173 -16.19 25.58 28.27
CA GLU A 173 -14.88 25.40 28.88
C GLU A 173 -14.88 24.20 29.84
N MET A 174 -13.95 23.28 29.64
CA MET A 174 -13.81 22.03 30.42
C MET A 174 -12.36 21.69 30.69
N THR A 175 -12.16 20.83 31.70
CA THR A 175 -10.89 20.13 31.90
C THR A 175 -10.83 18.82 31.13
N ALA A 176 -9.63 18.23 30.95
CA ALA A 176 -9.52 16.92 30.29
C ALA A 176 -10.23 15.78 31.06
N VAL A 177 -10.37 15.91 32.36
CA VAL A 177 -11.07 14.91 33.21
C VAL A 177 -12.57 14.99 32.95
N GLU A 178 -13.16 16.19 33.02
CA GLU A 178 -14.57 16.43 32.75
C GLU A 178 -14.93 16.00 31.33
N TYR A 179 -14.07 16.28 30.35
CA TYR A 179 -14.27 15.86 28.96
C TYR A 179 -14.45 14.35 28.81
N ARG A 180 -13.70 13.53 29.56
CA ARG A 180 -13.80 12.06 29.51
C ARG A 180 -15.14 11.53 30.01
N GLU A 181 -15.81 12.25 30.90
CA GLU A 181 -17.08 11.87 31.51
C GLU A 181 -18.28 12.25 30.64
N THR A 182 -18.06 12.95 29.53
CA THR A 182 -19.14 13.43 28.66
C THR A 182 -19.68 12.33 27.74
N PRO A 183 -20.99 12.33 27.46
CA PRO A 183 -21.58 11.47 26.43
C PRO A 183 -20.97 11.71 25.05
N PHE A 184 -20.55 12.95 24.76
CA PHE A 184 -19.89 13.31 23.51
C PHE A 184 -18.54 12.55 23.37
N TYR A 185 -17.76 12.47 24.44
CA TYR A 185 -16.54 11.69 24.45
C TYR A 185 -16.80 10.20 24.20
N ALA A 186 -17.81 9.61 24.84
CA ALA A 186 -18.17 8.22 24.62
C ALA A 186 -18.54 7.93 23.16
N VAL A 187 -19.33 8.80 22.51
CA VAL A 187 -19.64 8.70 21.08
C VAL A 187 -18.38 8.80 20.23
N MET A 188 -17.47 9.71 20.56
CA MET A 188 -16.21 9.87 19.84
C MET A 188 -15.28 8.65 19.97
N VAL A 189 -15.20 8.03 21.15
CA VAL A 189 -14.44 6.81 21.37
C VAL A 189 -14.94 5.67 20.47
N VAL A 190 -16.28 5.48 20.43
CA VAL A 190 -16.90 4.47 19.57
C VAL A 190 -16.64 4.76 18.09
N TRP A 191 -16.78 6.03 17.68
CA TRP A 191 -16.49 6.43 16.29
C TRP A 191 -15.04 6.17 15.90
N LEU A 192 -14.06 6.53 16.75
CA LEU A 192 -12.65 6.28 16.51
C LEU A 192 -12.32 4.78 16.45
N ALA A 193 -12.97 3.98 17.33
CA ALA A 193 -12.83 2.53 17.29
C ALA A 193 -13.34 1.95 15.96
N LEU A 194 -14.52 2.35 15.52
CA LEU A 194 -15.10 1.91 14.24
C LEU A 194 -14.22 2.33 13.05
N ALA A 195 -13.74 3.57 13.03
CA ALA A 195 -12.86 4.05 11.98
C ALA A 195 -11.53 3.29 11.94
N ALA A 196 -10.93 3.00 13.11
CA ALA A 196 -9.71 2.20 13.21
C ALA A 196 -9.92 0.77 12.71
N VAL A 197 -11.05 0.13 13.07
CA VAL A 197 -11.41 -1.22 12.60
C VAL A 197 -11.64 -1.22 11.09
N LEU A 198 -12.41 -0.29 10.56
CA LEU A 198 -12.69 -0.20 9.12
C LEU A 198 -11.40 0.03 8.33
N MET A 199 -10.55 0.96 8.77
CA MET A 199 -9.25 1.19 8.14
C MET A 199 -8.38 -0.06 8.17
N ALA A 200 -8.30 -0.76 9.32
CA ALA A 200 -7.54 -2.00 9.45
C ALA A 200 -8.04 -3.08 8.49
N LEU A 201 -9.36 -3.31 8.43
CA LEU A 201 -9.95 -4.32 7.55
C LEU A 201 -9.69 -4.01 6.07
N ILE A 202 -9.81 -2.74 5.67
CA ILE A 202 -9.53 -2.31 4.29
C ILE A 202 -8.05 -2.49 3.96
N LEU A 203 -7.13 -2.11 4.87
CA LEU A 203 -5.69 -2.28 4.66
C LEU A 203 -5.27 -3.75 4.66
N LEU A 204 -5.89 -4.61 5.48
CA LEU A 204 -5.69 -6.06 5.43
C LEU A 204 -6.20 -6.62 4.10
N GLY A 205 -7.37 -6.20 3.64
CA GLY A 205 -7.88 -6.59 2.33
C GLY A 205 -6.96 -6.14 1.19
N ALA A 206 -6.41 -4.93 1.28
CA ALA A 206 -5.42 -4.43 0.32
C ALA A 206 -4.14 -5.27 0.32
N ALA A 207 -3.62 -5.64 1.49
CA ALA A 207 -2.45 -6.49 1.62
C ALA A 207 -2.68 -7.88 1.00
N LEU A 208 -3.83 -8.49 1.28
CA LEU A 208 -4.19 -9.79 0.68
C LEU A 208 -4.32 -9.71 -0.84
N THR A 209 -4.90 -8.63 -1.35
CA THR A 209 -5.01 -8.40 -2.80
C THR A 209 -3.64 -8.24 -3.45
N ASP A 210 -2.76 -7.46 -2.84
CA ASP A 210 -1.39 -7.23 -3.34
C ASP A 210 -0.60 -8.55 -3.35
N GLN A 211 -0.71 -9.39 -2.29
CA GLN A 211 -0.10 -10.72 -2.23
C GLN A 211 -0.65 -11.65 -3.31
N THR A 212 -1.97 -11.68 -3.48
CA THR A 212 -2.60 -12.54 -4.50
C THR A 212 -2.16 -12.13 -5.91
N LYS A 213 -2.04 -10.83 -6.18
CA LYS A 213 -1.51 -10.32 -7.46
C LYS A 213 -0.06 -10.74 -7.65
N ALA A 214 0.80 -10.61 -6.63
CA ALA A 214 2.21 -11.01 -6.73
C ALA A 214 2.38 -12.51 -7.01
N VAL A 215 1.67 -13.38 -6.27
CA VAL A 215 1.69 -14.84 -6.50
C VAL A 215 1.17 -15.20 -7.91
N ARG A 216 0.14 -14.49 -8.36
CA ARG A 216 -0.39 -14.68 -9.71
C ARG A 216 0.60 -14.26 -10.78
N ASP A 217 1.24 -13.11 -10.63
CA ASP A 217 2.25 -12.60 -11.57
C ASP A 217 3.45 -13.55 -11.68
N ASP A 218 3.88 -14.13 -10.53
CA ASP A 218 4.93 -15.16 -10.51
C ASP A 218 4.47 -16.45 -11.20
N ALA A 219 3.23 -16.89 -10.98
CA ALA A 219 2.67 -18.07 -11.62
C ALA A 219 2.41 -17.87 -13.14
N GLU A 220 2.29 -16.62 -13.59
CA GLU A 220 2.11 -16.29 -15.00
C GLU A 220 3.41 -16.34 -15.82
N ARG A 221 4.57 -16.48 -15.16
CA ARG A 221 5.89 -16.56 -15.82
C ARG A 221 6.53 -17.91 -15.66
N ASP A 222 7.15 -18.36 -16.73
CA ASP A 222 7.99 -19.55 -16.71
C ASP A 222 9.28 -19.27 -15.94
N THR A 223 9.55 -20.07 -14.92
CA THR A 223 10.67 -19.86 -13.99
C THR A 223 12.04 -19.95 -14.64
N LEU A 224 12.14 -20.66 -15.75
CA LEU A 224 13.41 -20.87 -16.46
C LEU A 224 13.71 -19.74 -17.45
N THR A 225 12.69 -19.27 -18.15
CA THR A 225 12.82 -18.28 -19.22
C THR A 225 12.39 -16.86 -18.86
N GLY A 226 11.59 -16.71 -17.79
CA GLY A 226 10.95 -15.44 -17.42
C GLY A 226 9.89 -14.94 -18.41
N LEU A 227 9.62 -15.71 -19.48
CA LEU A 227 8.54 -15.44 -20.41
C LEU A 227 7.18 -15.86 -19.82
N LYS A 228 6.08 -15.47 -20.46
CA LYS A 228 4.77 -15.92 -20.02
C LYS A 228 4.59 -17.43 -20.25
N VAL A 229 3.95 -18.11 -19.29
CA VAL A 229 3.48 -19.47 -19.51
C VAL A 229 2.26 -19.45 -20.46
N ARG A 230 1.91 -20.62 -21.02
CA ARG A 230 0.90 -20.77 -22.07
C ARG A 230 -0.42 -20.06 -21.80
N GLY A 231 -1.07 -20.26 -20.66
CA GLY A 231 -2.40 -19.71 -20.37
C GLY A 231 -2.45 -18.16 -20.37
N PRO A 232 -1.63 -17.47 -19.56
CA PRO A 232 -1.50 -16.02 -19.59
C PRO A 232 -1.06 -15.45 -20.94
N PHE A 233 -0.19 -16.15 -21.66
CA PHE A 233 0.20 -15.77 -23.01
C PHE A 233 -1.00 -15.80 -23.96
N GLU A 234 -1.78 -16.88 -24.01
CA GLU A 234 -2.98 -17.01 -24.83
C GLU A 234 -4.01 -15.92 -24.51
N THR A 235 -4.24 -15.63 -23.22
CA THR A 235 -5.16 -14.58 -22.79
C THR A 235 -4.74 -13.19 -23.32
N GLN A 236 -3.46 -12.87 -23.21
CA GLN A 236 -2.95 -11.60 -23.73
C GLN A 236 -2.94 -11.56 -25.26
N ALA A 237 -2.64 -12.66 -25.93
CA ALA A 237 -2.68 -12.76 -27.39
C ALA A 237 -4.09 -12.48 -27.92
N ILE A 238 -5.13 -13.03 -27.27
CA ILE A 238 -6.53 -12.78 -27.63
C ILE A 238 -6.87 -11.28 -27.47
N ALA A 239 -6.52 -10.70 -26.33
CA ALA A 239 -6.75 -9.27 -26.09
C ALA A 239 -6.03 -8.38 -27.10
N MET A 240 -4.79 -8.73 -27.45
CA MET A 240 -3.97 -8.03 -28.45
C MET A 240 -4.59 -8.13 -29.85
N LEU A 241 -5.13 -9.31 -30.21
CA LEU A 241 -5.83 -9.50 -31.49
C LEU A 241 -7.12 -8.68 -31.58
N GLN A 242 -7.89 -8.59 -30.47
CA GLN A 242 -9.09 -7.77 -30.42
C GLN A 242 -8.75 -6.29 -30.62
N ARG A 243 -7.78 -5.80 -29.89
CA ARG A 243 -7.31 -4.41 -29.99
C ARG A 243 -6.78 -4.08 -31.40
N ALA A 244 -6.04 -4.99 -32.02
CA ALA A 244 -5.51 -4.79 -33.36
C ALA A 244 -6.61 -4.66 -34.42
N ARG A 245 -7.72 -5.41 -34.26
CA ARG A 245 -8.90 -5.28 -35.11
C ARG A 245 -9.60 -3.93 -34.94
N GLU A 246 -9.67 -3.44 -33.69
CA GLU A 246 -10.30 -2.14 -33.38
C GLU A 246 -9.46 -0.96 -33.92
N GLU A 247 -8.14 -1.07 -33.85
CA GLU A 247 -7.20 -0.02 -34.28
C GLU A 247 -6.74 -0.18 -35.73
N ASP A 248 -7.19 -1.22 -36.43
CA ASP A 248 -6.80 -1.58 -37.82
C ASP A 248 -5.26 -1.69 -37.99
N VAL A 249 -4.60 -2.35 -37.00
CA VAL A 249 -3.15 -2.49 -36.94
C VAL A 249 -2.75 -3.92 -37.27
N PRO A 250 -1.70 -4.16 -38.10
CA PRO A 250 -1.25 -5.50 -38.44
C PRO A 250 -0.56 -6.18 -37.24
N ILE A 251 -0.90 -7.44 -36.99
CA ILE A 251 -0.20 -8.31 -36.06
C ILE A 251 0.44 -9.45 -36.83
N SER A 252 1.64 -9.80 -36.41
CA SER A 252 2.32 -11.03 -36.86
C SER A 252 2.60 -11.97 -35.70
N VAL A 253 2.62 -13.25 -36.01
CA VAL A 253 2.92 -14.33 -35.06
C VAL A 253 4.21 -15.03 -35.52
N ILE A 254 5.11 -15.28 -34.56
CA ILE A 254 6.31 -16.11 -34.76
C ILE A 254 6.17 -17.30 -33.82
N VAL A 255 6.26 -18.49 -34.35
CA VAL A 255 6.39 -19.73 -33.58
C VAL A 255 7.84 -20.22 -33.74
N ALA A 256 8.46 -20.56 -32.62
CA ALA A 256 9.83 -21.04 -32.58
C ALA A 256 9.93 -22.32 -31.75
N ASP A 257 10.81 -23.20 -32.14
CA ASP A 257 11.12 -24.45 -31.48
C ASP A 257 12.64 -24.65 -31.47
N ILE A 258 13.19 -25.25 -30.41
CA ILE A 258 14.63 -25.51 -30.33
C ILE A 258 14.95 -26.83 -31.04
N ASP A 259 15.60 -26.74 -32.18
CA ASP A 259 15.96 -27.88 -33.00
C ASP A 259 16.76 -28.91 -32.20
N HIS A 260 16.33 -30.18 -32.31
CA HIS A 260 16.98 -31.32 -31.69
C HIS A 260 17.13 -31.24 -30.16
N PHE A 261 16.25 -30.54 -29.46
CA PHE A 261 16.35 -30.31 -28.02
C PHE A 261 16.44 -31.62 -27.21
N LYS A 262 15.67 -32.65 -27.59
CA LYS A 262 15.77 -33.96 -26.96
C LYS A 262 17.21 -34.55 -27.06
N ARG A 263 17.86 -34.38 -28.21
CA ARG A 263 19.25 -34.84 -28.38
C ARG A 263 20.23 -34.08 -27.50
N VAL A 264 20.00 -32.77 -27.28
CA VAL A 264 20.81 -31.98 -26.35
C VAL A 264 20.70 -32.56 -24.93
N ASN A 265 19.46 -32.86 -24.48
CA ASN A 265 19.24 -33.48 -23.18
C ASN A 265 19.86 -34.89 -23.07
N ASP A 266 19.73 -35.72 -24.11
CA ASP A 266 20.23 -37.09 -24.11
C ASP A 266 21.78 -37.14 -24.08
N ILE A 267 22.46 -36.17 -24.70
CA ILE A 267 23.94 -36.12 -24.76
C ILE A 267 24.57 -35.39 -23.60
N TRP A 268 23.97 -34.21 -23.20
CA TRP A 268 24.60 -33.24 -22.30
C TRP A 268 23.87 -33.12 -20.95
N GLY A 269 22.77 -33.86 -20.80
CA GLY A 269 21.92 -33.84 -19.60
C GLY A 269 20.95 -32.65 -19.53
N HIS A 270 19.95 -32.79 -18.67
CA HIS A 270 18.85 -31.80 -18.52
C HIS A 270 19.32 -30.41 -18.11
N GLN A 271 20.42 -30.28 -17.35
CA GLN A 271 20.94 -28.98 -16.94
C GLN A 271 21.43 -28.14 -18.13
N VAL A 272 22.02 -28.79 -19.15
CA VAL A 272 22.44 -28.09 -20.37
C VAL A 272 21.21 -27.72 -21.21
N GLY A 273 20.22 -28.61 -21.29
CA GLY A 273 18.94 -28.31 -21.93
C GLY A 273 18.22 -27.13 -21.27
N ASP A 274 18.16 -27.11 -19.93
CA ASP A 274 17.58 -25.98 -19.19
C ASP A 274 18.33 -24.67 -19.45
N SER A 275 19.66 -24.73 -19.57
CA SER A 275 20.49 -23.57 -19.93
C SER A 275 20.21 -23.06 -21.36
N ALA A 276 19.97 -23.97 -22.30
CA ALA A 276 19.60 -23.62 -23.67
C ALA A 276 18.21 -22.94 -23.72
N ILE A 277 17.23 -23.49 -22.99
CA ILE A 277 15.89 -22.89 -22.86
C ILE A 277 15.97 -21.51 -22.23
N ALA A 278 16.72 -21.36 -21.12
CA ALA A 278 16.90 -20.06 -20.45
C ALA A 278 17.58 -19.04 -21.38
N GLY A 279 18.64 -19.44 -22.07
CA GLY A 279 19.34 -18.58 -23.04
C GLY A 279 18.44 -18.14 -24.19
N PHE A 280 17.59 -19.03 -24.71
CA PHE A 280 16.63 -18.65 -25.74
C PHE A 280 15.57 -17.70 -25.19
N GLY A 281 15.09 -17.90 -23.96
CA GLY A 281 14.20 -16.99 -23.26
C GLY A 281 14.79 -15.59 -23.11
N ASP A 282 16.06 -15.48 -22.71
CA ASP A 282 16.80 -14.21 -22.59
C ASP A 282 16.94 -13.51 -23.95
N LEU A 283 17.24 -14.28 -24.99
CA LEU A 283 17.30 -13.76 -26.35
C LEU A 283 15.96 -13.18 -26.79
N LEU A 284 14.86 -13.90 -26.59
CA LEU A 284 13.51 -13.42 -26.93
C LEU A 284 13.16 -12.15 -26.18
N ARG A 285 13.40 -12.10 -24.85
CA ARG A 285 13.14 -10.88 -24.04
C ARG A 285 13.92 -9.68 -24.54
N SER A 286 15.16 -9.88 -24.99
CA SER A 286 16.01 -8.81 -25.53
C SER A 286 15.58 -8.36 -26.95
N ALA A 287 14.89 -9.20 -27.71
CA ALA A 287 14.55 -8.99 -29.10
C ALA A 287 13.19 -8.31 -29.30
N ILE A 288 12.26 -8.43 -28.33
CA ILE A 288 10.91 -7.89 -28.39
C ILE A 288 10.79 -6.50 -27.75
N ARG A 289 9.78 -5.75 -28.18
CA ARG A 289 9.42 -4.42 -27.62
C ARG A 289 8.43 -4.58 -26.47
N SER A 290 8.20 -3.52 -25.72
CA SER A 290 7.18 -3.50 -24.67
C SER A 290 5.74 -3.67 -25.17
N THR A 291 5.50 -3.43 -26.46
CA THR A 291 4.22 -3.64 -27.14
C THR A 291 4.02 -5.08 -27.61
N ASP A 292 5.07 -5.86 -27.69
CA ASP A 292 5.07 -7.25 -28.14
C ASP A 292 4.88 -8.19 -26.94
N ILE A 293 4.42 -9.40 -27.20
CA ILE A 293 4.31 -10.43 -26.16
C ILE A 293 5.03 -11.71 -26.62
N ALA A 294 5.69 -12.35 -25.64
CA ALA A 294 6.32 -13.67 -25.86
C ALA A 294 5.95 -14.62 -24.75
N GLY A 295 5.79 -15.87 -25.09
CA GLY A 295 5.46 -16.95 -24.14
C GLY A 295 6.17 -18.27 -24.50
N ARG A 296 6.44 -19.07 -23.46
CA ARG A 296 6.80 -20.48 -23.59
C ARG A 296 5.51 -21.28 -23.57
N VAL A 297 5.16 -21.89 -24.71
CA VAL A 297 3.86 -22.55 -24.90
C VAL A 297 3.96 -24.08 -24.77
N GLY A 298 5.19 -24.59 -24.80
CA GLY A 298 5.52 -26.01 -24.62
C GLY A 298 6.87 -26.21 -23.96
N GLY A 299 7.37 -27.43 -23.94
CA GLY A 299 8.67 -27.74 -23.34
C GLY A 299 9.83 -26.97 -23.99
N GLU A 300 9.92 -26.99 -25.30
CA GLU A 300 10.91 -26.32 -26.15
C GLU A 300 10.29 -25.35 -27.15
N GLU A 301 8.95 -25.13 -27.02
CA GLU A 301 8.15 -24.33 -27.95
C GLU A 301 7.87 -22.92 -27.38
N PHE A 302 8.05 -21.93 -28.26
CA PHE A 302 7.87 -20.52 -27.94
C PHE A 302 6.97 -19.85 -28.97
N CYS A 303 6.24 -18.85 -28.54
CA CYS A 303 5.37 -18.09 -29.43
C CYS A 303 5.50 -16.58 -29.12
N LEU A 304 5.55 -15.76 -30.17
CA LEU A 304 5.60 -14.32 -30.06
C LEU A 304 4.46 -13.70 -30.87
N PHE A 305 3.82 -12.67 -30.32
CA PHE A 305 2.94 -11.76 -31.03
C PHE A 305 3.61 -10.40 -31.15
N VAL A 306 3.77 -9.92 -32.37
CA VAL A 306 4.49 -8.70 -32.70
C VAL A 306 3.47 -7.65 -33.13
N TRP A 307 3.37 -6.58 -32.37
CA TRP A 307 2.42 -5.49 -32.60
C TRP A 307 2.87 -4.57 -33.73
N ASP A 308 1.93 -4.10 -34.54
CA ASP A 308 2.16 -3.18 -35.65
C ASP A 308 3.37 -3.60 -36.52
N CYS A 309 3.36 -4.85 -36.95
CA CYS A 309 4.47 -5.44 -37.67
C CYS A 309 3.97 -6.30 -38.85
N PRO A 310 4.09 -5.82 -40.07
CA PRO A 310 3.77 -6.59 -41.27
C PRO A 310 4.72 -7.77 -41.48
N ALA A 311 4.36 -8.73 -42.32
CA ALA A 311 5.08 -9.97 -42.55
C ALA A 311 6.57 -9.81 -42.92
N GLY A 312 6.91 -8.78 -43.69
CA GLY A 312 8.30 -8.53 -44.12
C GLY A 312 9.27 -8.22 -42.96
N PRO A 313 8.99 -7.19 -42.14
CA PRO A 313 9.76 -6.90 -40.93
C PRO A 313 9.75 -8.05 -39.90
N THR A 314 8.62 -8.76 -39.75
CA THR A 314 8.51 -9.92 -38.87
C THR A 314 9.44 -11.03 -39.28
N ARG A 315 9.57 -11.32 -40.58
CA ARG A 315 10.53 -12.31 -41.10
C ARG A 315 11.97 -11.95 -40.78
N LYS A 316 12.32 -10.66 -40.88
CA LYS A 316 13.66 -10.18 -40.47
C LYS A 316 13.91 -10.34 -38.98
N LEU A 317 12.90 -10.12 -38.16
CA LEU A 317 12.99 -10.33 -36.70
C LEU A 317 13.21 -11.81 -36.40
N ALA A 318 12.42 -12.70 -36.98
CA ALA A 318 12.54 -14.15 -36.80
C ALA A 318 13.94 -14.65 -37.21
N GLU A 319 14.45 -14.21 -38.39
CA GLU A 319 15.78 -14.60 -38.85
C GLU A 319 16.89 -14.06 -37.95
N ARG A 320 16.77 -12.84 -37.44
CA ARG A 320 17.70 -12.27 -36.47
C ARG A 320 17.73 -13.06 -35.17
N ILE A 321 16.58 -13.50 -34.65
CA ILE A 321 16.47 -14.36 -33.46
C ILE A 321 17.17 -15.69 -33.74
N ARG A 322 16.87 -16.36 -34.86
CA ARG A 322 17.47 -17.63 -35.26
C ARG A 322 18.98 -17.55 -35.30
N THR A 323 19.53 -16.60 -36.06
CA THR A 323 20.98 -16.43 -36.25
C THR A 323 21.71 -16.11 -34.92
N ARG A 324 21.08 -15.32 -34.03
CA ARG A 324 21.67 -15.00 -32.71
C ARG A 324 21.67 -16.18 -31.74
N PHE A 325 20.82 -17.15 -31.93
CA PHE A 325 20.76 -18.34 -31.08
C PHE A 325 21.73 -19.43 -31.56
N GLU A 326 22.10 -19.43 -32.84
CA GLU A 326 23.08 -20.36 -33.42
C GLU A 326 24.54 -20.03 -33.02
N HIS A 327 24.81 -18.83 -32.50
CA HIS A 327 26.14 -18.33 -32.08
C HIS A 327 26.24 -18.11 -30.58
#